data_2ad66e3eec03ed4df1057dde71b1fd60
#
_entry.id   2ad66e3eec03ed4df1057dde71b1fd60
#
_cell.length_a   1.000
_cell.length_b   1.000
_cell.length_c   1.000
_cell.angle_alpha   90.00
_cell.angle_beta   90.00
_cell.angle_gamma   90.00
#
_symmetry.space_group_name_H-M   'P 1'
#
loop_
_entity.id
_entity.type
_entity.pdbx_description
1 polymer ?
#
loop_
_entity_poly.entity_id
_entity_poly.type
_entity_poly.pdbx_seq_one_letter_code
_entity_poly.pdbx_strand_id
1 'polypeptide(L)'
;MQQKNYQQEILALIHSGLPQAELAEKLSDYHENDLADALAALTPDERQKLYAVLGVDTVAEIFSYLDDAEPYLKELPSEKAANVVSHMDSDDAVDALDDLEEEDKAKIVGQLDKDSAEDVKMLLSYGEDEIGSSMTTNYICIRKDMTIRQAMSELVKQAGENDNISTLYVVDENDKFYGAIDLKDLIIARAEDSLEKLIARSYPYVTDHEKISDCIDRIVDYAERSLPVLNDAGRLVGIITSSDVVELVDDEM
;
A
#
# COMPACT_ATOMS: atom_id res chain seq x y z
N MET A 1 -26.45 -3.00 -15.72
CA MET A 1 -25.72 -4.26 -16.01
C MET A 1 -25.41 -4.85 -14.66
N GLN A 2 -25.75 -6.11 -14.37
CA GLN A 2 -25.32 -6.76 -13.15
C GLN A 2 -23.80 -6.98 -13.25
N GLN A 3 -23.05 -6.56 -12.26
CA GLN A 3 -21.61 -6.82 -12.18
C GLN A 3 -21.42 -8.35 -12.18
N LYS A 4 -20.49 -8.85 -12.97
CA LYS A 4 -20.25 -10.29 -13.09
C LYS A 4 -19.56 -10.75 -11.82
N ASN A 5 -20.15 -11.67 -11.08
CA ASN A 5 -19.54 -12.27 -9.91
C ASN A 5 -18.57 -13.36 -10.39
N TYR A 6 -17.27 -13.13 -10.25
CA TYR A 6 -16.21 -14.06 -10.66
C TYR A 6 -15.94 -15.18 -9.66
N GLN A 7 -16.45 -15.09 -8.44
CA GLN A 7 -16.19 -16.06 -7.38
C GLN A 7 -16.39 -17.52 -7.80
N GLN A 8 -17.51 -17.81 -8.51
CA GLN A 8 -17.78 -19.17 -8.98
C GLN A 8 -16.78 -19.66 -10.05
N GLU A 9 -16.33 -18.77 -10.92
CA GLU A 9 -15.32 -19.09 -11.95
C GLU A 9 -13.96 -19.36 -11.30
N ILE A 10 -13.56 -18.54 -10.32
CA ILE A 10 -12.34 -18.71 -9.53
C ILE A 10 -12.36 -20.04 -8.78
N LEU A 11 -13.45 -20.36 -8.07
CA LEU A 11 -13.61 -21.64 -7.38
C LEU A 11 -13.53 -22.82 -8.32
N ALA A 12 -14.16 -22.73 -9.51
CA ALA A 12 -14.09 -23.78 -10.53
C ALA A 12 -12.66 -23.99 -11.05
N LEU A 13 -11.87 -22.91 -11.20
CA LEU A 13 -10.47 -22.99 -11.57
C LEU A 13 -9.63 -23.67 -10.48
N ILE A 14 -9.80 -23.26 -9.22
CA ILE A 14 -9.09 -23.85 -8.09
C ILE A 14 -9.36 -25.36 -7.98
N HIS A 15 -10.60 -25.79 -8.22
CA HIS A 15 -11.01 -27.18 -8.17
C HIS A 15 -10.76 -27.97 -9.47
N SER A 16 -10.25 -27.34 -10.53
CA SER A 16 -10.10 -27.96 -11.86
C SER A 16 -9.02 -29.04 -11.94
N GLY A 17 -8.09 -29.09 -10.96
CA GLY A 17 -6.95 -30.00 -10.99
C GLY A 17 -5.87 -29.63 -12.01
N LEU A 18 -5.85 -28.38 -12.48
CA LEU A 18 -4.81 -27.85 -13.36
C LEU A 18 -3.41 -27.89 -12.69
N PRO A 19 -2.33 -28.02 -13.48
CA PRO A 19 -0.98 -27.82 -12.98
C PRO A 19 -0.83 -26.42 -12.36
N GLN A 20 0.00 -26.29 -11.30
CA GLN A 20 0.16 -25.05 -10.55
C GLN A 20 0.49 -23.84 -11.44
N ALA A 21 1.41 -24.00 -12.40
CA ALA A 21 1.80 -22.91 -13.29
C ALA A 21 0.63 -22.44 -14.20
N GLU A 22 -0.19 -23.36 -14.71
CA GLU A 22 -1.36 -23.03 -15.51
C GLU A 22 -2.47 -22.42 -14.66
N LEU A 23 -2.62 -22.87 -13.42
CA LEU A 23 -3.58 -22.30 -12.47
C LEU A 23 -3.18 -20.87 -12.11
N ALA A 24 -1.91 -20.61 -11.81
CA ALA A 24 -1.40 -19.27 -11.53
C ALA A 24 -1.63 -18.30 -12.69
N GLU A 25 -1.32 -18.74 -13.94
CA GLU A 25 -1.54 -17.95 -15.15
C GLU A 25 -3.02 -17.58 -15.34
N LYS A 26 -3.93 -18.51 -15.07
CA LYS A 26 -5.38 -18.26 -15.21
C LYS A 26 -5.93 -17.38 -14.09
N LEU A 27 -5.40 -17.49 -12.87
CA LEU A 27 -5.82 -16.68 -11.73
C LEU A 27 -5.32 -15.25 -11.83
N SER A 28 -4.18 -14.99 -12.49
CA SER A 28 -3.69 -13.63 -12.75
C SER A 28 -4.57 -12.78 -13.68
N ASP A 29 -5.60 -13.39 -14.32
CA ASP A 29 -6.61 -12.65 -15.08
C ASP A 29 -7.70 -12.02 -14.19
N TYR A 30 -7.74 -12.35 -12.89
CA TYR A 30 -8.73 -11.85 -11.94
C TYR A 30 -8.10 -10.80 -11.01
N HIS A 31 -8.91 -9.83 -10.63
CA HIS A 31 -8.51 -8.82 -9.65
C HIS A 31 -8.39 -9.44 -8.25
N GLU A 32 -7.47 -8.93 -7.43
CA GLU A 32 -7.16 -9.43 -6.08
C GLU A 32 -8.40 -9.40 -5.18
N ASN A 33 -9.25 -8.38 -5.31
CA ASN A 33 -10.55 -8.31 -4.61
C ASN A 33 -11.47 -9.48 -4.96
N ASP A 34 -11.56 -9.90 -6.25
CA ASP A 34 -12.36 -11.07 -6.63
C ASP A 34 -11.78 -12.38 -6.06
N LEU A 35 -10.44 -12.44 -5.92
CA LEU A 35 -9.74 -13.55 -5.27
C LEU A 35 -9.97 -13.57 -3.75
N ALA A 36 -9.99 -12.40 -3.10
CA ALA A 36 -10.34 -12.24 -1.69
C ALA A 36 -11.74 -12.77 -1.39
N ASP A 37 -12.73 -12.37 -2.18
CA ASP A 37 -14.11 -12.87 -2.11
C ASP A 37 -14.21 -14.40 -2.19
N ALA A 38 -13.32 -15.04 -2.95
CA ALA A 38 -13.29 -16.49 -3.10
C ALA A 38 -12.69 -17.21 -1.88
N LEU A 39 -11.83 -16.58 -1.08
CA LEU A 39 -11.16 -17.20 0.06
C LEU A 39 -12.15 -17.73 1.10
N ALA A 40 -13.23 -16.99 1.38
CA ALA A 40 -14.24 -17.38 2.35
C ALA A 40 -14.96 -18.70 2.02
N ALA A 41 -15.01 -19.07 0.74
CA ALA A 41 -15.64 -20.31 0.27
C ALA A 41 -14.69 -21.52 0.23
N LEU A 42 -13.39 -21.30 0.47
CA LEU A 42 -12.37 -22.35 0.47
C LEU A 42 -12.13 -22.90 1.88
N THR A 43 -11.72 -24.17 1.94
CA THR A 43 -11.20 -24.75 3.18
C THR A 43 -9.76 -24.26 3.47
N PRO A 44 -9.28 -24.31 4.74
CA PRO A 44 -7.90 -23.93 5.07
C PRO A 44 -6.84 -24.64 4.21
N ASP A 45 -7.02 -25.93 3.93
CA ASP A 45 -6.10 -26.71 3.10
C ASP A 45 -6.09 -26.24 1.62
N GLU A 46 -7.22 -25.77 1.11
CA GLU A 46 -7.33 -25.22 -0.26
C GLU A 46 -6.70 -23.84 -0.32
N ARG A 47 -6.91 -22.98 0.70
CA ARG A 47 -6.27 -21.67 0.80
C ARG A 47 -4.75 -21.79 0.85
N GLN A 48 -4.21 -22.68 1.69
CA GLN A 48 -2.75 -22.90 1.73
C GLN A 48 -2.15 -23.34 0.40
N LYS A 49 -2.87 -24.18 -0.36
CA LYS A 49 -2.45 -24.56 -1.72
C LYS A 49 -2.52 -23.39 -2.68
N LEU A 50 -3.56 -22.58 -2.56
CA LEU A 50 -3.74 -21.38 -3.38
C LEU A 50 -2.62 -20.37 -3.12
N TYR A 51 -2.28 -20.10 -1.85
CA TYR A 51 -1.17 -19.21 -1.49
C TYR A 51 0.18 -19.68 -2.07
N ALA A 52 0.41 -20.99 -2.09
CA ALA A 52 1.63 -21.55 -2.70
C ALA A 52 1.65 -21.43 -4.25
N VAL A 53 0.49 -21.30 -4.88
CA VAL A 53 0.36 -21.10 -6.33
C VAL A 53 0.55 -19.64 -6.72
N LEU A 54 -0.03 -18.71 -5.96
CA LEU A 54 -0.05 -17.28 -6.26
C LEU A 54 1.28 -16.57 -5.92
N GLY A 55 1.99 -17.04 -4.91
CA GLY A 55 3.17 -16.36 -4.38
C GLY A 55 2.81 -15.29 -3.34
N VAL A 56 3.84 -14.79 -2.62
CA VAL A 56 3.63 -13.94 -1.46
C VAL A 56 3.10 -12.56 -1.82
N ASP A 57 3.58 -11.95 -2.91
CA ASP A 57 3.16 -10.61 -3.34
C ASP A 57 1.65 -10.57 -3.61
N THR A 58 1.15 -11.46 -4.46
CA THR A 58 -0.29 -11.55 -4.75
C THR A 58 -1.12 -11.92 -3.51
N VAL A 59 -0.58 -12.74 -2.60
CA VAL A 59 -1.28 -13.08 -1.35
C VAL A 59 -1.37 -11.88 -0.42
N ALA A 60 -0.32 -11.06 -0.34
CA ALA A 60 -0.33 -9.82 0.42
C ALA A 60 -1.41 -8.85 -0.11
N GLU A 61 -1.42 -8.62 -1.44
CA GLU A 61 -2.46 -7.80 -2.08
C GLU A 61 -3.88 -8.33 -1.85
N ILE A 62 -4.09 -9.66 -1.90
CA ILE A 62 -5.40 -10.26 -1.58
C ILE A 62 -5.80 -9.96 -0.12
N PHE A 63 -4.85 -10.01 0.80
CA PHE A 63 -5.13 -9.78 2.23
C PHE A 63 -5.48 -8.33 2.51
N SER A 64 -4.96 -7.37 1.77
CA SER A 64 -5.34 -5.95 1.83
C SER A 64 -6.80 -5.68 1.41
N TYR A 65 -7.46 -6.62 0.74
CA TYR A 65 -8.88 -6.54 0.38
C TYR A 65 -9.81 -7.29 1.36
N LEU A 66 -9.29 -7.83 2.46
CA LEU A 66 -10.11 -8.55 3.44
C LEU A 66 -10.60 -7.58 4.52
N ASP A 67 -11.91 -7.58 4.81
CA ASP A 67 -12.47 -6.83 5.95
C ASP A 67 -11.94 -7.34 7.31
N ASP A 68 -11.46 -8.58 7.39
CA ASP A 68 -10.90 -9.25 8.58
C ASP A 68 -9.85 -10.26 8.12
N ALA A 69 -8.59 -9.90 8.26
CA ALA A 69 -7.45 -10.75 7.89
C ALA A 69 -7.06 -11.77 8.99
N GLU A 70 -7.53 -11.60 10.23
CA GLU A 70 -7.17 -12.42 11.40
C GLU A 70 -7.33 -13.93 11.15
N PRO A 71 -8.51 -14.43 10.68
CA PRO A 71 -8.71 -15.87 10.49
C PRO A 71 -7.70 -16.49 9.52
N TYR A 72 -7.33 -15.75 8.48
CA TYR A 72 -6.43 -16.20 7.42
C TYR A 72 -4.96 -16.14 7.86
N LEU A 73 -4.57 -15.11 8.58
CA LEU A 73 -3.22 -15.02 9.18
C LEU A 73 -2.99 -16.12 10.22
N LYS A 74 -3.99 -16.43 11.03
CA LYS A 74 -3.91 -17.53 12.04
C LYS A 74 -3.82 -18.93 11.44
N GLU A 75 -4.24 -19.13 10.21
CA GLU A 75 -4.06 -20.40 9.48
C GLU A 75 -2.60 -20.62 9.02
N LEU A 76 -1.79 -19.57 8.99
CA LEU A 76 -0.39 -19.62 8.55
C LEU A 76 0.55 -19.83 9.76
N PRO A 77 1.66 -20.55 9.58
CA PRO A 77 2.78 -20.47 10.52
C PRO A 77 3.25 -19.01 10.66
N SER A 78 3.63 -18.58 11.86
CA SER A 78 4.00 -17.18 12.15
C SER A 78 5.06 -16.62 11.18
N GLU A 79 6.02 -17.44 10.74
CA GLU A 79 7.03 -17.05 9.75
C GLU A 79 6.40 -16.71 8.37
N LYS A 80 5.40 -17.48 7.95
CA LYS A 80 4.69 -17.24 6.70
C LYS A 80 3.74 -16.04 6.80
N ALA A 81 3.05 -15.91 7.92
CA ALA A 81 2.21 -14.75 8.21
C ALA A 81 3.06 -13.47 8.19
N ALA A 82 4.21 -13.46 8.88
CA ALA A 82 5.15 -12.34 8.86
C ALA A 82 5.66 -12.03 7.44
N ASN A 83 5.91 -13.04 6.62
CA ASN A 83 6.34 -12.85 5.25
C ASN A 83 5.22 -12.22 4.39
N VAL A 84 3.96 -12.58 4.58
CA VAL A 84 2.82 -11.94 3.89
C VAL A 84 2.69 -10.49 4.35
N VAL A 85 2.66 -10.23 5.66
CA VAL A 85 2.56 -8.89 6.23
C VAL A 85 3.71 -7.98 5.78
N SER A 86 4.93 -8.51 5.63
CA SER A 86 6.08 -7.74 5.13
C SER A 86 5.98 -7.34 3.64
N HIS A 87 5.02 -7.90 2.89
CA HIS A 87 4.76 -7.56 1.49
C HIS A 87 3.48 -6.74 1.31
N MET A 88 2.78 -6.41 2.39
CA MET A 88 1.63 -5.49 2.38
C MET A 88 2.12 -4.04 2.45
N ASP A 89 1.28 -3.10 2.00
CA ASP A 89 1.49 -1.70 2.32
C ASP A 89 1.47 -1.50 3.84
N SER A 90 2.16 -0.49 4.35
CA SER A 90 2.41 -0.38 5.80
C SER A 90 1.14 -0.11 6.61
N ASP A 91 0.18 0.61 6.07
CA ASP A 91 -1.16 0.81 6.62
C ASP A 91 -1.96 -0.49 6.65
N ASP A 92 -2.11 -1.18 5.51
CA ASP A 92 -2.75 -2.50 5.43
C ASP A 92 -2.11 -3.52 6.39
N ALA A 93 -0.77 -3.48 6.52
CA ALA A 93 -0.05 -4.34 7.46
C ALA A 93 -0.41 -4.04 8.92
N VAL A 94 -0.60 -2.77 9.28
CA VAL A 94 -1.04 -2.37 10.62
C VAL A 94 -2.47 -2.82 10.85
N ASP A 95 -3.39 -2.57 9.93
CA ASP A 95 -4.79 -2.96 10.03
C ASP A 95 -4.94 -4.48 10.19
N ALA A 96 -4.26 -5.26 9.35
CA ALA A 96 -4.25 -6.72 9.46
C ALA A 96 -3.67 -7.24 10.78
N LEU A 97 -2.78 -6.49 11.42
CA LEU A 97 -2.18 -6.83 12.71
C LEU A 97 -3.06 -6.38 13.89
N ASP A 98 -3.85 -5.30 13.75
CA ASP A 98 -4.69 -4.80 14.82
C ASP A 98 -5.87 -5.71 15.14
N ASP A 99 -6.33 -6.47 14.17
CA ASP A 99 -7.34 -7.53 14.37
C ASP A 99 -6.84 -8.70 15.22
N LEU A 100 -5.50 -8.87 15.36
CA LEU A 100 -4.90 -10.00 16.06
C LEU A 100 -4.85 -9.79 17.58
N GLU A 101 -4.94 -10.91 18.33
CA GLU A 101 -4.61 -10.90 19.75
C GLU A 101 -3.12 -10.54 19.97
N GLU A 102 -2.80 -9.78 21.03
CA GLU A 102 -1.47 -9.25 21.34
C GLU A 102 -0.34 -10.32 21.29
N GLU A 103 -0.63 -11.58 21.67
CA GLU A 103 0.35 -12.66 21.64
C GLU A 103 0.72 -13.05 20.20
N ASP A 104 -0.26 -13.10 19.29
CA ASP A 104 -0.05 -13.49 17.89
C ASP A 104 0.53 -12.30 17.10
N LYS A 105 0.04 -11.08 17.35
CA LYS A 105 0.63 -9.83 16.85
C LYS A 105 2.12 -9.74 17.18
N ALA A 106 2.50 -9.93 18.43
CA ALA A 106 3.90 -9.88 18.86
C ALA A 106 4.77 -10.95 18.19
N LYS A 107 4.22 -12.17 17.93
CA LYS A 107 4.95 -13.23 17.22
C LYS A 107 5.22 -12.87 15.76
N ILE A 108 4.23 -12.29 15.07
CA ILE A 108 4.34 -11.90 13.67
C ILE A 108 5.29 -10.71 13.54
N VAL A 109 5.06 -9.63 14.31
CA VAL A 109 5.91 -8.42 14.30
C VAL A 109 7.38 -8.76 14.63
N GLY A 110 7.62 -9.75 15.51
CA GLY A 110 8.98 -10.20 15.82
C GLY A 110 9.69 -10.95 14.69
N GLN A 111 9.00 -11.29 13.62
CA GLN A 111 9.51 -12.03 12.46
C GLN A 111 9.42 -11.24 11.15
N LEU A 112 8.88 -10.01 11.17
CA LEU A 112 8.90 -9.11 10.01
C LEU A 112 10.35 -8.85 9.57
N ASP A 113 10.55 -8.55 8.30
CA ASP A 113 11.82 -8.00 7.86
C ASP A 113 12.09 -6.63 8.54
N LYS A 114 13.32 -6.16 8.41
CA LYS A 114 13.76 -4.98 9.18
C LYS A 114 12.99 -3.71 8.80
N ASP A 115 12.78 -3.50 7.51
CA ASP A 115 12.21 -2.26 6.98
C ASP A 115 10.70 -2.23 7.29
N SER A 116 9.95 -3.31 7.02
CA SER A 116 8.54 -3.46 7.41
C SER A 116 8.33 -3.36 8.94
N ALA A 117 9.26 -3.91 9.74
CA ALA A 117 9.19 -3.78 11.20
C ALA A 117 9.43 -2.35 11.70
N GLU A 118 10.24 -1.54 10.99
CA GLU A 118 10.44 -0.13 11.30
C GLU A 118 9.18 0.68 10.95
N ASP A 119 8.58 0.43 9.78
CA ASP A 119 7.37 1.09 9.30
C ASP A 119 6.16 0.79 10.20
N VAL A 120 5.87 -0.48 10.45
CA VAL A 120 4.78 -0.90 11.36
C VAL A 120 4.94 -0.27 12.75
N LYS A 121 6.15 -0.25 13.32
CA LYS A 121 6.38 0.38 14.62
C LYS A 121 6.20 1.90 14.58
N MET A 122 6.54 2.53 13.48
CA MET A 122 6.33 3.96 13.28
C MET A 122 4.83 4.26 13.25
N LEU A 123 4.04 3.56 12.44
CA LEU A 123 2.60 3.75 12.34
C LEU A 123 1.90 3.49 13.69
N LEU A 124 2.21 2.39 14.36
CA LEU A 124 1.68 2.06 15.69
C LEU A 124 2.08 3.06 16.81
N SER A 125 3.00 3.99 16.55
CA SER A 125 3.37 5.02 17.52
C SER A 125 2.45 6.24 17.50
N TYR A 126 1.64 6.39 16.44
CA TYR A 126 0.63 7.44 16.34
C TYR A 126 -0.66 7.04 17.08
N GLY A 127 -1.47 8.04 17.44
CA GLY A 127 -2.81 7.80 17.97
C GLY A 127 -3.75 7.38 16.83
N GLU A 128 -4.73 6.54 17.13
CA GLU A 128 -5.73 6.04 16.16
C GLU A 128 -6.49 7.18 15.44
N ASP A 129 -6.59 8.36 16.04
CA ASP A 129 -7.23 9.55 15.48
C ASP A 129 -6.26 10.50 14.72
N GLU A 130 -4.98 10.14 14.61
CA GLU A 130 -3.95 10.91 13.93
C GLU A 130 -3.70 10.39 12.50
N ILE A 131 -3.46 11.29 11.55
CA ILE A 131 -3.14 10.93 10.15
C ILE A 131 -1.99 9.94 10.02
N GLY A 132 -1.00 10.04 10.91
CA GLY A 132 0.17 9.15 10.90
C GLY A 132 -0.17 7.66 11.11
N SER A 133 -1.32 7.33 11.72
CA SER A 133 -1.73 5.94 11.91
C SER A 133 -2.25 5.29 10.62
N SER A 134 -2.78 6.10 9.69
CA SER A 134 -3.42 5.63 8.44
C SER A 134 -2.61 5.96 7.19
N MET A 135 -1.34 6.35 7.33
CA MET A 135 -0.48 6.66 6.18
C MET A 135 0.26 5.42 5.69
N THR A 136 0.53 5.37 4.38
CA THR A 136 1.45 4.37 3.84
C THR A 136 2.85 4.94 3.60
N THR A 137 3.88 4.10 3.72
CA THR A 137 5.26 4.43 3.36
C THR A 137 5.61 4.06 1.92
N ASN A 138 4.66 3.49 1.18
CA ASN A 138 4.77 3.09 -0.21
C ASN A 138 4.61 4.30 -1.15
N TYR A 139 5.70 5.01 -1.44
CA TYR A 139 5.70 6.17 -2.33
C TYR A 139 7.06 6.40 -3.02
N ILE A 140 7.06 7.19 -4.10
CA ILE A 140 8.27 7.58 -4.82
C ILE A 140 8.78 8.94 -4.32
N CYS A 141 10.04 8.98 -3.88
CA CYS A 141 10.71 10.19 -3.44
C CYS A 141 11.97 10.48 -4.26
N ILE A 142 12.11 11.69 -4.77
CA ILE A 142 13.25 12.15 -5.56
C ILE A 142 13.80 13.48 -5.02
N ARG A 143 15.01 13.82 -5.40
CA ARG A 143 15.66 15.08 -4.98
C ARG A 143 15.49 16.18 -6.02
N LYS A 144 15.26 17.41 -5.56
CA LYS A 144 15.03 18.59 -6.43
C LYS A 144 16.21 18.91 -7.39
N ASP A 145 17.44 18.51 -7.04
CA ASP A 145 18.65 18.80 -7.79
C ASP A 145 18.94 17.76 -8.88
N MET A 146 18.09 16.75 -9.05
CA MET A 146 18.21 15.75 -10.10
C MET A 146 17.92 16.33 -11.49
N THR A 147 18.53 15.77 -12.51
CA THR A 147 18.13 15.94 -13.91
C THR A 147 16.90 15.04 -14.21
N ILE A 148 16.15 15.33 -15.27
CA ILE A 148 15.02 14.49 -15.74
C ILE A 148 15.45 13.01 -15.87
N ARG A 149 16.64 12.76 -16.44
CA ARG A 149 17.16 11.39 -16.60
C ARG A 149 17.42 10.70 -15.26
N GLN A 150 17.96 11.43 -14.29
CA GLN A 150 18.21 10.88 -12.95
C GLN A 150 16.91 10.62 -12.21
N ALA A 151 15.95 11.54 -12.28
CA ALA A 151 14.62 11.38 -11.68
C ALA A 151 13.89 10.16 -12.27
N MET A 152 13.93 9.97 -13.60
CA MET A 152 13.35 8.80 -14.25
C MET A 152 14.07 7.50 -13.84
N SER A 153 15.39 7.52 -13.69
CA SER A 153 16.15 6.34 -13.24
C SER A 153 15.83 5.99 -11.78
N GLU A 154 15.65 6.99 -10.93
CA GLU A 154 15.29 6.78 -9.52
C GLU A 154 13.85 6.27 -9.39
N LEU A 155 12.89 6.82 -10.18
CA LEU A 155 11.54 6.28 -10.29
C LEU A 155 11.54 4.79 -10.65
N VAL A 156 12.24 4.40 -11.73
CA VAL A 156 12.28 2.99 -12.17
C VAL A 156 12.87 2.07 -11.11
N LYS A 157 13.86 2.55 -10.35
CA LYS A 157 14.45 1.79 -9.26
C LYS A 157 13.46 1.59 -8.10
N GLN A 158 12.77 2.67 -7.68
CA GLN A 158 11.83 2.61 -6.56
C GLN A 158 10.51 1.92 -6.93
N ALA A 159 10.05 2.02 -8.17
CA ALA A 159 8.81 1.38 -8.65
C ALA A 159 8.85 -0.16 -8.67
N GLY A 160 9.97 -0.78 -8.37
CA GLY A 160 10.07 -2.23 -8.15
C GLY A 160 9.60 -2.66 -6.75
N GLU A 161 9.49 -1.71 -5.82
CA GLU A 161 9.16 -1.93 -4.41
C GLU A 161 8.01 -1.02 -3.95
N ASN A 162 7.50 -0.13 -4.82
CA ASN A 162 6.46 0.85 -4.50
C ASN A 162 5.46 0.95 -5.65
N ASP A 163 4.17 0.86 -5.35
CA ASP A 163 3.07 0.90 -6.31
C ASP A 163 2.46 2.29 -6.48
N ASN A 164 2.59 3.16 -5.46
CA ASN A 164 2.10 4.54 -5.50
C ASN A 164 3.03 5.45 -6.33
N ILE A 165 3.11 5.19 -7.63
CA ILE A 165 4.02 5.84 -8.58
C ILE A 165 3.42 7.05 -9.32
N SER A 166 2.11 7.27 -9.20
CA SER A 166 1.39 8.31 -9.96
C SER A 166 1.85 9.72 -9.63
N THR A 167 2.30 9.94 -8.39
CA THR A 167 2.85 11.20 -7.87
C THR A 167 4.24 10.93 -7.33
N LEU A 168 5.22 11.71 -7.79
CA LEU A 168 6.57 11.66 -7.24
C LEU A 168 6.76 12.84 -6.28
N TYR A 169 7.13 12.56 -5.06
CA TYR A 169 7.42 13.59 -4.07
C TYR A 169 8.86 14.06 -4.16
N VAL A 170 9.06 15.35 -4.01
CA VAL A 170 10.35 15.99 -4.19
C VAL A 170 10.83 16.56 -2.88
N VAL A 171 12.07 16.25 -2.49
CA VAL A 171 12.72 16.78 -1.29
C VAL A 171 13.92 17.64 -1.64
N ASP A 172 14.26 18.56 -0.74
CA ASP A 172 15.43 19.42 -0.86
C ASP A 172 16.71 18.75 -0.30
N GLU A 173 17.80 19.51 -0.22
CA GLU A 173 19.10 19.05 0.29
C GLU A 173 19.11 18.74 1.80
N ASN A 174 18.07 19.12 2.53
CA ASN A 174 17.88 18.84 3.96
C ASN A 174 16.82 17.77 4.22
N ASP A 175 16.40 17.04 3.17
CA ASP A 175 15.34 16.04 3.17
C ASP A 175 13.96 16.60 3.58
N LYS A 176 13.73 17.90 3.35
CA LYS A 176 12.44 18.54 3.57
C LYS A 176 11.60 18.47 2.30
N PHE A 177 10.30 18.30 2.49
CA PHE A 177 9.35 18.33 1.38
C PHE A 177 9.46 19.64 0.61
N TYR A 178 9.56 19.55 -0.70
CA TYR A 178 9.74 20.67 -1.60
C TYR A 178 8.57 20.85 -2.57
N GLY A 179 7.91 19.77 -2.95
CA GLY A 179 6.78 19.74 -3.88
C GLY A 179 6.55 18.36 -4.45
N ALA A 180 5.74 18.27 -5.49
CA ALA A 180 5.42 17.01 -6.15
C ALA A 180 5.44 17.15 -7.68
N ILE A 181 5.59 16.01 -8.38
CA ILE A 181 5.56 15.92 -9.85
C ILE A 181 4.56 14.82 -10.21
N ASP A 182 3.64 15.12 -11.12
CA ASP A 182 2.80 14.09 -11.74
C ASP A 182 3.67 13.19 -12.65
N LEU A 183 3.54 11.89 -12.53
CA LEU A 183 4.28 10.91 -13.34
C LEU A 183 4.18 11.20 -14.84
N LYS A 184 3.00 11.61 -15.31
CA LYS A 184 2.78 11.95 -16.71
C LYS A 184 3.70 13.08 -17.16
N ASP A 185 3.89 14.10 -16.32
CA ASP A 185 4.74 15.26 -16.67
C ASP A 185 6.20 14.86 -16.76
N LEU A 186 6.65 13.95 -15.89
CA LEU A 186 7.99 13.38 -15.98
C LEU A 186 8.20 12.51 -17.25
N ILE A 187 7.18 11.70 -17.62
CA ILE A 187 7.24 10.82 -18.81
C ILE A 187 7.33 11.64 -20.10
N ILE A 188 6.63 12.78 -20.21
CA ILE A 188 6.64 13.61 -21.43
C ILE A 188 7.78 14.62 -21.48
N ALA A 189 8.49 14.82 -20.37
CA ALA A 189 9.62 15.74 -20.28
C ALA A 189 10.78 15.30 -21.16
N ARG A 190 11.51 16.27 -21.70
CA ARG A 190 12.73 16.02 -22.48
C ARG A 190 13.94 15.98 -21.55
N ALA A 191 14.96 15.25 -21.95
CA ALA A 191 16.17 15.07 -21.13
C ALA A 191 16.90 16.40 -20.83
N GLU A 192 16.74 17.40 -21.66
CA GLU A 192 17.29 18.77 -21.53
C GLU A 192 16.41 19.73 -20.73
N ASP A 193 15.19 19.34 -20.38
CA ASP A 193 14.30 20.16 -19.55
C ASP A 193 14.82 20.21 -18.10
N SER A 194 14.46 21.28 -17.40
CA SER A 194 14.72 21.41 -15.97
C SER A 194 13.66 20.71 -15.16
N LEU A 195 14.05 19.84 -14.24
CA LEU A 195 13.14 19.16 -13.29
C LEU A 195 12.33 20.20 -12.49
N GLU A 196 12.93 21.32 -12.09
CA GLU A 196 12.30 22.40 -11.34
C GLU A 196 11.01 22.93 -12.00
N LYS A 197 10.91 22.88 -13.34
CA LYS A 197 9.71 23.33 -14.06
C LYS A 197 8.52 22.38 -13.95
N LEU A 198 8.77 21.15 -13.56
CA LEU A 198 7.74 20.13 -13.38
C LEU A 198 7.23 20.11 -11.94
N ILE A 199 7.96 20.70 -10.99
CA ILE A 199 7.65 20.62 -9.56
C ILE A 199 6.52 21.57 -9.21
N ALA A 200 5.39 21.02 -8.78
CA ALA A 200 4.30 21.74 -8.15
C ALA A 200 4.68 22.09 -6.70
N ARG A 201 5.21 23.29 -6.47
CA ARG A 201 5.68 23.74 -5.14
C ARG A 201 4.56 24.05 -4.16
N SER A 202 3.36 24.28 -4.64
CA SER A 202 2.15 24.53 -3.84
C SER A 202 1.30 23.27 -3.66
N TYR A 203 1.92 22.07 -3.80
CA TYR A 203 1.22 20.83 -3.61
C TYR A 203 0.71 20.73 -2.16
N PRO A 204 -0.57 20.31 -1.95
CA PRO A 204 -1.14 20.20 -0.61
C PRO A 204 -0.45 19.10 0.21
N TYR A 205 -0.50 19.22 1.53
CA TYR A 205 0.04 18.23 2.47
C TYR A 205 -0.75 18.24 3.77
N VAL A 206 -0.56 17.20 4.55
CA VAL A 206 -1.04 17.06 5.94
C VAL A 206 0.14 16.78 6.86
N THR A 207 -0.07 16.89 8.18
CA THR A 207 0.98 16.58 9.17
C THR A 207 0.62 15.30 9.94
N ASP A 208 1.64 14.54 10.30
CA ASP A 208 1.51 13.21 10.89
C ASP A 208 0.68 13.17 12.19
N HIS A 209 0.78 14.20 13.03
CA HIS A 209 -0.01 14.35 14.27
C HIS A 209 -1.32 15.13 14.10
N GLU A 210 -1.70 15.49 12.87
CA GLU A 210 -2.97 16.15 12.60
C GLU A 210 -4.11 15.14 12.77
N LYS A 211 -5.23 15.56 13.40
CA LYS A 211 -6.37 14.67 13.57
C LYS A 211 -7.10 14.47 12.26
N ILE A 212 -7.51 13.24 12.01
CA ILE A 212 -8.29 12.86 10.83
C ILE A 212 -9.53 13.75 10.71
N SER A 213 -10.31 13.91 11.78
CA SER A 213 -11.52 14.74 11.82
C SER A 213 -11.29 16.22 11.47
N ASP A 214 -10.08 16.75 11.68
CA ASP A 214 -9.75 18.15 11.42
C ASP A 214 -9.31 18.40 9.97
N CYS A 215 -8.88 17.37 9.25
CA CYS A 215 -8.31 17.50 7.91
C CYS A 215 -9.05 16.75 6.81
N ILE A 216 -9.94 15.83 7.14
CA ILE A 216 -10.62 14.96 6.16
C ILE A 216 -11.35 15.75 5.07
N ASP A 217 -12.14 16.77 5.43
CA ASP A 217 -12.84 17.64 4.47
C ASP A 217 -11.85 18.34 3.53
N ARG A 218 -10.71 18.79 4.06
CA ARG A 218 -9.65 19.45 3.29
C ARG A 218 -8.99 18.46 2.32
N ILE A 219 -8.72 17.24 2.76
CA ILE A 219 -8.14 16.19 1.91
C ILE A 219 -9.09 15.89 0.74
N VAL A 220 -10.37 15.69 1.02
CA VAL A 220 -11.42 15.45 0.01
C VAL A 220 -11.52 16.62 -0.97
N ASP A 221 -11.43 17.87 -0.50
CA ASP A 221 -11.54 19.07 -1.34
C ASP A 221 -10.39 19.20 -2.37
N TYR A 222 -9.19 18.75 -2.02
CA TYR A 222 -8.06 18.78 -2.97
C TYR A 222 -8.21 17.74 -4.08
N ALA A 223 -8.90 16.62 -3.82
CA ALA A 223 -9.14 15.54 -4.78
C ALA A 223 -7.88 15.04 -5.51
N GLU A 224 -6.73 15.10 -4.83
CA GLU A 224 -5.47 14.53 -5.33
C GLU A 224 -5.47 13.00 -5.17
N ARG A 225 -4.64 12.32 -5.94
CA ARG A 225 -4.50 10.84 -5.84
C ARG A 225 -3.88 10.40 -4.53
N SER A 226 -2.97 11.21 -4.02
CA SER A 226 -2.34 11.03 -2.72
C SER A 226 -1.82 12.37 -2.21
N LEU A 227 -1.73 12.51 -0.89
CA LEU A 227 -1.19 13.67 -0.20
C LEU A 227 0.01 13.26 0.65
N PRO A 228 1.11 14.04 0.63
CA PRO A 228 2.25 13.77 1.48
C PRO A 228 1.93 14.08 2.94
N VAL A 229 2.38 13.22 3.82
CA VAL A 229 2.35 13.37 5.27
C VAL A 229 3.71 13.87 5.74
N LEU A 230 3.74 14.99 6.43
CA LEU A 230 4.97 15.64 6.90
C LEU A 230 5.04 15.62 8.43
N ASN A 231 6.22 15.36 8.96
CA ASN A 231 6.45 15.54 10.38
C ASN A 231 6.73 17.02 10.75
N ASP A 232 6.85 17.31 12.04
CA ASP A 232 7.14 18.66 12.58
C ASP A 232 8.39 19.32 11.98
N ALA A 233 9.37 18.53 11.51
CA ALA A 233 10.56 19.05 10.84
C ALA A 233 10.33 19.38 9.36
N GLY A 234 9.14 19.11 8.81
CA GLY A 234 8.78 19.29 7.42
C GLY A 234 9.37 18.22 6.50
N ARG A 235 9.72 17.05 7.04
CA ARG A 235 10.17 15.89 6.29
C ARG A 235 9.00 15.01 5.91
N LEU A 236 9.06 14.44 4.73
CA LEU A 236 8.10 13.44 4.26
C LEU A 236 8.28 12.15 5.07
N VAL A 237 7.21 11.66 5.67
CA VAL A 237 7.19 10.42 6.48
C VAL A 237 6.25 9.35 5.92
N GLY A 238 5.29 9.74 5.07
CA GLY A 238 4.34 8.86 4.43
C GLY A 238 3.45 9.61 3.46
N ILE A 239 2.44 8.94 2.96
CA ILE A 239 1.38 9.52 2.13
C ILE A 239 0.02 8.99 2.58
N ILE A 240 -1.05 9.76 2.33
CA ILE A 240 -2.43 9.30 2.37
C ILE A 240 -2.92 9.19 0.93
N THR A 241 -3.43 8.04 0.54
CA THR A 241 -3.98 7.81 -0.80
C THR A 241 -5.48 8.13 -0.88
N SER A 242 -6.03 8.15 -2.09
CA SER A 242 -7.47 8.35 -2.25
C SER A 242 -8.32 7.16 -1.76
N SER A 243 -7.75 5.95 -1.66
CA SER A 243 -8.39 4.77 -1.05
C SER A 243 -8.53 4.95 0.46
N ASP A 244 -7.44 5.29 1.14
CA ASP A 244 -7.42 5.49 2.58
C ASP A 244 -8.40 6.59 3.00
N VAL A 245 -8.53 7.66 2.18
CA VAL A 245 -9.52 8.72 2.41
C VAL A 245 -10.96 8.19 2.36
N VAL A 246 -11.27 7.24 1.47
CA VAL A 246 -12.61 6.63 1.42
C VAL A 246 -12.89 5.84 2.68
N GLU A 247 -11.95 5.05 3.17
CA GLU A 247 -12.07 4.28 4.41
C GLU A 247 -12.25 5.19 5.61
N LEU A 248 -11.41 6.22 5.75
CA LEU A 248 -11.50 7.21 6.82
C LEU A 248 -12.84 7.97 6.85
N VAL A 249 -13.45 8.22 5.68
CA VAL A 249 -14.79 8.85 5.59
C VAL A 249 -15.88 7.89 6.01
N ASP A 250 -15.79 6.60 5.68
CA ASP A 250 -16.79 5.59 6.05
C ASP A 250 -16.78 5.32 7.57
N ASP A 251 -15.61 5.35 8.20
CA ASP A 251 -15.45 5.16 9.66
C ASP A 251 -15.99 6.35 10.49
N GLU A 252 -15.95 7.58 9.95
CA GLU A 252 -16.50 8.78 10.61
C GLU A 252 -18.04 8.91 10.49
N MET A 253 -18.75 8.13 9.65
CA MET A 253 -20.20 8.21 9.43
C MET A 253 -20.99 7.21 10.26
#